data_84db072d6510b2977fac4b7264597df3
#
_entry.id   84db072d6510b2977fac4b7264597df3
#
_cell.length_a   1.000
_cell.length_b   1.000
_cell.length_c   1.000
_cell.angle_alpha   90.00
_cell.angle_beta   90.00
_cell.angle_gamma   90.00
#
_symmetry.space_group_name_H-M   'P 1'
#
loop_
_entity.id
_entity.type
_entity.pdbx_description
1 polymer ?
#
loop_
_entity_poly.entity_id
_entity_poly.type
_entity_poly.pdbx_seq_one_letter_code
_entity_poly.pdbx_strand_id
1 'polypeptide(L)' 'MAQVLTPFRYESQAQRHCPGSTIVWLDFKTGRYYLKGQRRYASGYTGSFVCRNEARDSGYRRSLLGLR' A
#
# COMPACT_ATOMS: atom_id res chain seq x y z
N MET A 1 4.97 19.35 0.42
CA MET A 1 5.15 18.64 -0.86
C MET A 1 4.64 17.22 -0.73
N ALA A 2 3.95 16.75 -1.76
CA ALA A 2 3.51 15.37 -1.79
C ALA A 2 4.71 14.43 -1.91
N GLN A 3 4.66 13.31 -1.21
CA GLN A 3 5.70 12.29 -1.29
C GLN A 3 5.54 11.52 -2.60
N VAL A 4 6.68 11.17 -3.19
CA VAL A 4 6.67 10.35 -4.40
C VAL A 4 6.36 8.91 -4.02
N LEU A 5 5.36 8.33 -4.67
CA LEU A 5 4.99 6.94 -4.45
C LEU A 5 6.08 6.01 -4.99
N THR A 6 6.62 5.18 -4.11
CA THR A 6 7.65 4.21 -4.49
C THR A 6 7.12 2.80 -4.23
N PRO A 7 6.82 2.03 -5.28
CA PRO A 7 6.35 0.65 -5.11
C PRO A 7 7.50 -0.30 -4.85
N PHE A 8 7.23 -1.31 -4.02
CA PHE A 8 8.21 -2.34 -3.70
C PHE A 8 7.61 -3.72 -3.91
N ARG A 9 8.45 -4.67 -4.28
CA ARG A 9 8.04 -6.05 -4.46
C ARG A 9 7.88 -6.78 -3.12
N TYR A 10 8.68 -6.42 -2.13
CA TYR A 10 8.67 -7.07 -0.83
C TYR A 10 8.35 -6.08 0.28
N GLU A 11 7.59 -6.54 1.27
CA GLU A 11 7.21 -5.72 2.41
C GLU A 11 8.44 -5.18 3.16
N SER A 12 9.45 -5.99 3.31
CA SER A 12 10.66 -5.58 4.02
C SER A 12 11.36 -4.40 3.35
N GLN A 13 11.32 -4.33 2.03
CA GLN A 13 11.90 -3.21 1.29
C GLN A 13 11.12 -1.93 1.56
N ALA A 14 9.80 -2.02 1.53
CA ALA A 14 8.95 -0.87 1.82
C ALA A 14 9.14 -0.40 3.25
N GLN A 15 9.28 -1.33 4.19
CA GLN A 15 9.47 -0.99 5.60
C GLN A 15 10.80 -0.27 5.83
N ARG A 16 11.85 -0.63 5.11
CA ARG A 16 13.12 0.07 5.19
C ARG A 16 13.03 1.49 4.62
N HIS A 17 12.26 1.64 3.57
CA HIS A 17 12.07 2.94 2.92
C HIS A 17 11.34 3.92 3.85
N CYS A 18 10.38 3.42 4.62
CA CYS A 18 9.62 4.25 5.55
C CYS A 18 9.42 3.54 6.89
N PRO A 19 10.48 3.50 7.73
CA PRO A 19 10.42 2.74 8.99
C PRO A 19 9.40 3.27 9.99
N GLY A 20 9.04 4.54 9.90
CA GLY A 20 8.05 5.12 10.79
C GLY A 20 6.63 5.09 10.26
N SER A 21 6.38 4.42 9.14
CA SER A 21 5.08 4.38 8.51
C SER A 21 4.57 2.95 8.38
N THR A 22 3.26 2.82 8.26
CA THR A 22 2.62 1.53 7.99
C THR A 22 2.77 1.18 6.53
N ILE A 23 3.09 -0.07 6.25
CA ILE A 23 3.16 -0.58 4.88
C ILE A 23 1.80 -1.13 4.48
N VAL A 24 1.36 -0.78 3.28
CA VAL A 24 0.08 -1.22 2.74
C VAL A 24 0.29 -1.87 1.38
N TRP A 25 -0.71 -2.65 0.96
CA TRP A 25 -0.73 -3.26 -0.37
C TRP A 25 -1.60 -2.38 -1.27
N LEU A 26 -0.99 -1.76 -2.26
CA LEU A 26 -1.71 -0.92 -3.21
C LEU A 26 -1.99 -1.71 -4.48
N ASP A 27 -3.27 -1.86 -4.78
CA ASP A 27 -3.71 -2.48 -6.01
C ASP A 27 -3.91 -1.39 -7.06
N PHE A 28 -3.02 -1.33 -8.02
CA PHE A 28 -3.07 -0.31 -9.08
C PHE A 28 -4.29 -0.45 -9.99
N LYS A 29 -4.83 -1.65 -10.08
CA LYS A 29 -6.01 -1.89 -10.93
C LYS A 29 -7.25 -1.19 -10.38
N THR A 30 -7.41 -1.19 -9.07
CA THR A 30 -8.57 -0.58 -8.43
C THR A 30 -8.29 0.79 -7.84
N GLY A 31 -7.01 1.14 -7.68
CA GLY A 31 -6.61 2.38 -7.03
C GLY A 31 -6.86 2.40 -5.54
N ARG A 32 -6.97 1.23 -4.91
CA ARG A 32 -7.22 1.11 -3.47
C ARG A 32 -6.08 0.39 -2.80
N TYR A 33 -5.80 0.76 -1.56
CA TYR A 33 -4.79 0.07 -0.77
C TYR A 33 -5.44 -0.70 0.38
N TYR A 34 -4.79 -1.79 0.76
CA TYR A 34 -5.28 -2.70 1.79
C TYR A 34 -4.29 -2.71 2.94
N LEU A 35 -4.81 -2.67 4.16
CA LEU A 35 -3.99 -2.72 5.36
C LEU A 35 -3.65 -4.17 5.70
N LYS A 36 -2.55 -4.35 6.41
CA LYS A 36 -2.18 -5.66 6.91
C LYS A 36 -3.29 -6.20 7.80
N GLY A 37 -3.67 -7.45 7.56
CA GLY A 37 -4.81 -8.06 8.21
C GLY A 37 -6.08 -8.05 7.39
N GLN A 38 -6.16 -7.22 6.36
CA GLN A 38 -7.28 -7.28 5.44
C GLN A 38 -7.11 -8.46 4.48
N ARG A 39 -8.26 -9.00 4.04
CA ARG A 39 -8.27 -10.23 3.23
C ARG A 39 -7.44 -10.12 1.96
N ARG A 40 -7.43 -8.98 1.30
CA ARG A 40 -6.76 -8.80 0.02
C ARG A 40 -5.35 -8.23 0.13
N TYR A 41 -4.83 -8.11 1.33
CA TYR A 41 -3.47 -7.66 1.51
C TYR A 41 -2.50 -8.65 0.85
N ALA A 42 -1.57 -8.11 0.06
CA ALA A 42 -0.57 -8.89 -0.67
C ALA A 42 -1.17 -9.93 -1.61
N SER A 43 -2.39 -9.69 -2.09
CA SER A 43 -3.10 -10.61 -2.96
C SER A 43 -3.09 -10.12 -4.41
N GLY A 44 -2.96 -11.05 -5.36
CA GLY A 44 -2.99 -10.72 -6.78
C GLY A 44 -1.64 -10.29 -7.32
N TYR A 45 -1.65 -9.85 -8.59
CA TYR A 45 -0.43 -9.53 -9.32
C TYR A 45 -0.36 -8.06 -9.75
N THR A 46 -1.41 -7.29 -9.47
CA THR A 46 -1.51 -5.92 -9.94
C THR A 46 -1.17 -4.89 -8.86
N GLY A 47 -0.64 -5.34 -7.73
CA GLY A 47 -0.34 -4.48 -6.61
C GLY A 47 1.13 -4.48 -6.22
N SER A 48 1.46 -3.62 -5.29
CA SER A 48 2.80 -3.51 -4.73
C SER A 48 2.74 -3.05 -3.29
N PHE A 49 3.80 -3.32 -2.54
CA PHE A 49 3.93 -2.80 -1.19
C PHE A 49 4.37 -1.34 -1.25
N VAL A 50 3.65 -0.48 -0.58
CA VAL A 50 3.96 0.95 -0.54
C VAL A 50 3.78 1.49 0.87
N CYS A 51 4.37 2.64 1.14
CA CYS A 51 4.15 3.34 2.38
C CYS A 51 2.75 3.94 2.37
N ARG A 52 2.01 3.76 3.45
CA ARG A 52 0.65 4.29 3.58
C ARG A 52 0.58 5.79 3.31
N ASN A 53 1.55 6.55 3.86
CA ASN A 53 1.57 7.99 3.68
C ASN A 53 1.72 8.37 2.22
N GLU A 54 2.58 7.67 1.49
CA GLU A 54 2.80 7.92 0.08
C GLU A 54 1.56 7.58 -0.75
N ALA A 55 0.91 6.46 -0.43
CA ALA A 55 -0.32 6.08 -1.13
C ALA A 55 -1.42 7.13 -0.93
N ARG A 56 -1.60 7.57 0.30
CA ARG A 56 -2.60 8.59 0.63
C ARG A 56 -2.29 9.91 -0.07
N ASP A 57 -1.04 10.35 -0.03
CA ASP A 57 -0.63 11.62 -0.65
C ASP A 57 -0.74 11.56 -2.18
N SER A 58 -0.68 10.37 -2.76
CA SER A 58 -0.85 10.18 -4.20
C SER A 58 -2.31 10.05 -4.62
N GLY A 59 -3.25 10.17 -3.68
CA GLY A 59 -4.68 10.16 -3.98
C GLY A 59 -5.34 8.79 -3.94
N TYR A 60 -4.62 7.75 -3.54
CA TYR A 60 -5.21 6.42 -3.39
C TYR A 60 -6.01 6.33 -2.11
N ARG A 61 -7.03 5.48 -2.11
CA ARG A 61 -7.94 5.35 -0.99
C ARG A 61 -7.84 3.98 -0.35
N ARG A 62 -8.06 3.95 0.95
CA ARG A 62 -8.13 2.71 1.71
C ARG A 62 -9.36 1.92 1.25
N SER A 63 -9.18 0.62 1.05
CA SER A 63 -10.29 -0.25 0.73
C SER A 63 -11.06 -0.60 1.99
N LEU A 64 -12.37 -0.44 1.93
CA LEU A 64 -13.26 -0.88 3.01
C LEU A 64 -13.75 -2.31 2.79
N LEU A 65 -13.62 -2.82 1.57
CA LEU A 65 -14.14 -4.13 1.20
C LEU A 65 -13.26 -5.28 1.69
N GLY A 66 -12.05 -5.01 2.06
CA GLY A 66 -11.12 -6.03 2.51
C GLY A 66 -10.98 -6.15 4.02
N LEU A 67 -11.92 -5.61 4.78
CA LEU A 67 -11.82 -5.55 6.24
C LEU A 67 -12.09 -6.87 6.94
N ARG A 68 -12.45 -7.92 6.24
CA ARG A 68 -12.81 -9.19 6.85
C ARG A 68 -11.82 -10.28 6.59
#